data_98427c686403cdec4c8b7a9fbd221b53
#
_entry.id   98427c686403cdec4c8b7a9fbd221b53
#
_cell.length_a   1.000
_cell.length_b   1.000
_cell.length_c   1.000
_cell.angle_alpha   90.00
_cell.angle_beta   90.00
_cell.angle_gamma   90.00
#
_symmetry.space_group_name_H-M   'P 1'
#
loop_
_entity.id
_entity.type
_entity.pdbx_description
1 polymer ?
#
loop_
_entity_poly.entity_id
_entity_poly.type
_entity_poly.pdbx_seq_one_letter_code
_entity_poly.pdbx_strand_id
1 'polypeptide(L)'
;MNQAAFVAADGYTIRPGGRMAKTVRKTGKKKEKKNITEGVAHIQSTFNNTIVTITDLSGNVIAWSSSGTEGFKGSRKSTPFAAQMAAESAVKKAKEHGLRNVQVFVKGPGAGRESALRSLQLAGLKISLIRDVTPVPHNGCRPPKRRRV
;
A
#
# COMPACT_ATOMS: atom_id res chain seq x y z
N MET A 1 -41.25 9.18 30.08
CA MET A 1 -41.37 7.72 29.82
C MET A 1 -40.26 7.30 28.88
N ASN A 2 -39.23 6.65 29.45
CA ASN A 2 -38.03 6.21 28.73
C ASN A 2 -38.35 4.89 27.99
N GLN A 3 -38.43 4.95 26.66
CA GLN A 3 -38.51 3.68 25.86
C GLN A 3 -37.11 3.09 25.73
N ALA A 4 -36.83 2.07 26.56
CA ALA A 4 -35.62 1.30 26.49
C ALA A 4 -35.55 0.49 25.18
N ALA A 5 -34.49 0.67 24.41
CA ALA A 5 -34.19 -0.14 23.22
C ALA A 5 -33.84 -1.57 23.66
N PHE A 6 -34.58 -2.55 23.18
CA PHE A 6 -34.32 -3.98 23.45
C PHE A 6 -33.21 -4.46 22.52
N VAL A 7 -32.13 -4.99 23.06
CA VAL A 7 -31.00 -5.57 22.31
C VAL A 7 -31.25 -7.06 22.19
N ALA A 8 -31.51 -7.56 20.98
CA ALA A 8 -31.59 -8.99 20.70
C ALA A 8 -30.19 -9.61 20.67
N ALA A 9 -30.06 -10.90 21.01
CA ALA A 9 -28.81 -11.66 21.15
C ALA A 9 -27.91 -11.69 19.88
N ASP A 10 -28.47 -11.34 18.71
CA ASP A 10 -27.77 -11.39 17.42
C ASP A 10 -27.19 -10.05 16.96
N GLY A 11 -27.08 -9.06 17.84
CA GLY A 11 -26.42 -7.78 17.54
C GLY A 11 -27.22 -6.79 16.69
N TYR A 12 -28.54 -6.92 16.65
CA TYR A 12 -29.45 -5.99 15.98
C TYR A 12 -30.21 -5.14 16.98
N THR A 13 -30.28 -3.83 16.76
CA THR A 13 -31.11 -2.92 17.57
C THR A 13 -32.39 -2.60 16.79
N ILE A 14 -33.54 -2.92 17.36
CA ILE A 14 -34.86 -2.63 16.76
C ILE A 14 -35.24 -1.22 17.21
N ARG A 15 -35.40 -0.29 16.25
CA ARG A 15 -36.00 1.03 16.51
C ARG A 15 -37.50 0.96 16.17
N PRO A 16 -38.38 1.60 16.94
CA PRO A 16 -39.78 1.71 16.59
C PRO A 16 -39.91 2.54 15.29
N GLY A 17 -40.19 1.86 14.17
CA GLY A 17 -40.24 2.48 12.85
C GLY A 17 -39.70 1.60 11.68
N GLY A 18 -39.38 0.35 11.92
CA GLY A 18 -39.29 -0.70 10.90
C GLY A 18 -38.13 -0.70 9.94
N ARG A 19 -36.93 -0.13 10.26
CA ARG A 19 -35.70 -0.40 9.49
C ARG A 19 -34.62 -1.00 10.40
N MET A 20 -34.21 -2.25 10.09
CA MET A 20 -33.05 -2.89 10.72
C MET A 20 -31.76 -2.16 10.32
N ALA A 21 -31.11 -1.50 11.25
CA ALA A 21 -29.79 -0.93 11.06
C ALA A 21 -28.75 -1.87 11.65
N LYS A 22 -27.85 -2.40 10.80
CA LYS A 22 -26.71 -3.21 11.22
C LYS A 22 -25.74 -2.32 11.98
N THR A 23 -25.57 -2.55 13.28
CA THR A 23 -24.58 -1.84 14.10
C THR A 23 -23.18 -2.28 13.67
N VAL A 24 -22.47 -1.45 12.91
CA VAL A 24 -21.07 -1.68 12.56
C VAL A 24 -20.25 -1.52 13.84
N ARG A 25 -19.86 -2.64 14.44
CA ARG A 25 -18.87 -2.64 15.52
C ARG A 25 -17.56 -2.11 14.95
N LYS A 26 -17.15 -0.91 15.33
CA LYS A 26 -15.81 -0.38 15.11
C LYS A 26 -14.82 -1.16 15.99
N THR A 27 -14.41 -2.35 15.56
CA THR A 27 -13.27 -3.06 16.14
C THR A 27 -11.99 -2.61 15.46
N GLY A 28 -11.67 -1.33 15.58
CA GLY A 28 -10.36 -0.82 15.20
C GLY A 28 -9.39 -0.99 16.35
N LYS A 29 -8.70 -2.14 16.48
CA LYS A 29 -7.49 -2.22 17.30
C LYS A 29 -6.56 -1.12 16.82
N LYS A 30 -6.23 -0.15 17.68
CA LYS A 30 -5.25 0.90 17.42
C LYS A 30 -3.93 0.19 17.09
N LYS A 31 -3.44 0.33 15.85
CA LYS A 31 -2.17 -0.25 15.45
C LYS A 31 -1.07 0.33 16.33
N GLU A 32 -0.34 -0.54 17.02
CA GLU A 32 0.80 -0.13 17.83
C GLU A 32 1.86 0.50 16.92
N LYS A 33 2.36 1.67 17.31
CA LYS A 33 3.45 2.33 16.60
C LYS A 33 4.74 1.56 16.90
N LYS A 34 5.32 0.96 15.86
CA LYS A 34 6.63 0.31 15.96
C LYS A 34 7.69 1.39 15.73
N ASN A 35 8.67 1.52 16.62
CA ASN A 35 9.81 2.42 16.42
C ASN A 35 10.86 1.70 15.57
N ILE A 36 10.82 1.90 14.26
CA ILE A 36 11.72 1.27 13.29
C ILE A 36 12.46 2.38 12.57
N THR A 37 13.78 2.46 12.77
CA THR A 37 14.65 3.48 12.16
C THR A 37 15.14 3.10 10.78
N GLU A 38 15.33 1.80 10.52
CA GLU A 38 15.83 1.24 9.26
C GLU A 38 14.84 0.27 8.65
N GLY A 39 14.71 0.31 7.33
CA GLY A 39 13.80 -0.57 6.63
C GLY A 39 14.17 -0.77 5.17
N VAL A 40 13.36 -1.55 4.49
CA VAL A 40 13.49 -1.87 3.07
C VAL A 40 12.25 -1.38 2.32
N ALA A 41 12.47 -0.60 1.26
CA ALA A 41 11.42 -0.15 0.37
C ALA A 41 11.42 -1.01 -0.90
N HIS A 42 10.36 -1.74 -1.14
CA HIS A 42 10.15 -2.56 -2.34
C HIS A 42 9.26 -1.79 -3.32
N ILE A 43 9.79 -1.44 -4.48
CA ILE A 43 9.06 -0.79 -5.57
C ILE A 43 8.80 -1.85 -6.64
N GLN A 44 7.55 -2.18 -6.86
CA GLN A 44 7.14 -3.04 -7.97
C GLN A 44 6.37 -2.21 -9.00
N SER A 45 7.00 -1.95 -10.15
CA SER A 45 6.42 -1.17 -11.23
C SER A 45 6.16 -2.04 -12.45
N THR A 46 4.89 -2.22 -12.78
CA THR A 46 4.42 -2.91 -14.00
C THR A 46 3.93 -1.86 -14.99
N PHE A 47 3.65 -2.27 -16.23
CA PHE A 47 3.04 -1.38 -17.23
C PHE A 47 1.65 -0.86 -16.85
N ASN A 48 0.96 -1.48 -15.88
CA ASN A 48 -0.40 -1.12 -15.49
C ASN A 48 -0.50 -0.47 -14.13
N ASN A 49 0.47 -0.68 -13.22
CA ASN A 49 0.38 -0.21 -11.84
C ASN A 49 1.76 -0.14 -11.19
N THR A 50 1.91 0.73 -10.19
CA THR A 50 3.08 0.77 -9.31
C THR A 50 2.64 0.53 -7.88
N ILE A 51 3.33 -0.38 -7.20
CA ILE A 51 3.11 -0.74 -5.79
C ILE A 51 4.39 -0.43 -5.02
N VAL A 52 4.26 0.28 -3.93
CA VAL A 52 5.36 0.58 -3.00
C VAL A 52 5.04 -0.04 -1.66
N THR A 53 5.92 -0.92 -1.20
CA THR A 53 5.79 -1.61 0.09
C THR A 53 7.03 -1.33 0.93
N ILE A 54 6.85 -0.88 2.16
CA ILE A 54 7.93 -0.60 3.10
C ILE A 54 7.88 -1.65 4.20
N THR A 55 9.00 -2.33 4.41
CA THR A 55 9.16 -3.38 5.41
C THR A 55 10.26 -3.03 6.39
N ASP A 56 10.31 -3.73 7.52
CA ASP A 56 11.49 -3.77 8.36
C ASP A 56 12.59 -4.65 7.74
N LEU A 57 13.75 -4.76 8.39
CA LEU A 57 14.84 -5.64 7.95
C LEU A 57 14.48 -7.13 8.02
N SER A 58 13.50 -7.49 8.84
CA SER A 58 12.99 -8.87 8.97
C SER A 58 11.95 -9.23 7.90
N GLY A 59 11.54 -8.26 7.04
CA GLY A 59 10.55 -8.46 5.98
C GLY A 59 9.09 -8.25 6.41
N ASN A 60 8.81 -7.83 7.66
CA ASN A 60 7.45 -7.52 8.06
C ASN A 60 6.99 -6.18 7.47
N VAL A 61 5.80 -6.14 6.91
CA VAL A 61 5.26 -4.93 6.29
C VAL A 61 4.90 -3.88 7.34
N ILE A 62 5.45 -2.68 7.20
CA ILE A 62 5.15 -1.49 8.00
C ILE A 62 4.04 -0.68 7.35
N ALA A 63 4.25 -0.34 6.07
CA ALA A 63 3.34 0.47 5.27
C ALA A 63 3.38 0.05 3.81
N TRP A 64 2.28 0.27 3.11
CA TRP A 64 2.23 0.09 1.67
C TRP A 64 1.23 1.07 1.04
N SER A 65 1.44 1.34 -0.23
CA SER A 65 0.48 2.03 -1.09
C SER A 65 0.68 1.62 -2.55
N SER A 66 -0.31 1.89 -3.38
CA SER A 66 -0.26 1.66 -4.82
C SER A 66 -0.96 2.78 -5.57
N SER A 67 -0.71 2.91 -6.87
CA SER A 67 -1.42 3.90 -7.70
C SER A 67 -2.95 3.70 -7.64
N GLY A 68 -3.42 2.47 -7.46
CA GLY A 68 -4.85 2.18 -7.32
C GLY A 68 -5.45 2.63 -5.98
N THR A 69 -4.69 2.56 -4.88
CA THR A 69 -5.15 3.02 -3.55
C THR A 69 -5.22 4.54 -3.44
N GLU A 70 -4.45 5.26 -4.25
CA GLU A 70 -4.48 6.72 -4.36
C GLU A 70 -5.60 7.24 -5.27
N GLY A 71 -6.53 6.36 -5.68
CA GLY A 71 -7.73 6.73 -6.44
C GLY A 71 -7.56 6.75 -7.95
N PHE A 72 -6.37 6.44 -8.49
CA PHE A 72 -6.19 6.33 -9.93
C PHE A 72 -6.85 5.07 -10.48
N LYS A 73 -7.53 5.19 -11.63
CA LYS A 73 -8.26 4.09 -12.30
C LYS A 73 -7.77 3.91 -13.74
N GLY A 74 -7.93 2.69 -14.25
CA GLY A 74 -7.60 2.35 -15.65
C GLY A 74 -6.14 2.68 -16.00
N SER A 75 -5.92 3.29 -17.16
CA SER A 75 -4.59 3.66 -17.68
C SER A 75 -3.85 4.70 -16.84
N ARG A 76 -4.56 5.52 -16.07
CA ARG A 76 -3.93 6.53 -15.19
C ARG A 76 -3.06 5.92 -14.08
N LYS A 77 -3.25 4.64 -13.71
CA LYS A 77 -2.43 3.95 -12.70
C LYS A 77 -0.99 3.71 -13.16
N SER A 78 -0.75 3.64 -14.47
CA SER A 78 0.59 3.40 -15.03
C SER A 78 1.44 4.66 -15.15
N THR A 79 0.89 5.83 -14.84
CA THR A 79 1.60 7.10 -15.01
C THR A 79 2.69 7.30 -13.94
N PRO A 80 3.80 7.98 -14.26
CA PRO A 80 4.83 8.36 -13.31
C PRO A 80 4.28 9.16 -12.12
N PHE A 81 3.31 10.04 -12.37
CA PHE A 81 2.66 10.85 -11.34
C PHE A 81 1.91 9.98 -10.32
N ALA A 82 1.17 8.97 -10.79
CA ALA A 82 0.47 8.05 -9.90
C ALA A 82 1.45 7.24 -9.02
N ALA A 83 2.61 6.87 -9.56
CA ALA A 83 3.68 6.21 -8.81
C ALA A 83 4.29 7.13 -7.74
N GLN A 84 4.46 8.42 -8.06
CA GLN A 84 4.90 9.43 -7.10
C GLN A 84 3.94 9.52 -5.91
N MET A 85 2.65 9.71 -6.15
CA MET A 85 1.64 9.80 -5.10
C MET A 85 1.59 8.53 -4.23
N ALA A 86 1.70 7.35 -4.85
CA ALA A 86 1.77 6.09 -4.13
C ALA A 86 2.99 6.01 -3.21
N ALA A 87 4.17 6.44 -3.69
CA ALA A 87 5.39 6.47 -2.88
C ALA A 87 5.28 7.45 -1.71
N GLU A 88 4.80 8.66 -1.94
CA GLU A 88 4.60 9.67 -0.89
C GLU A 88 3.64 9.19 0.20
N SER A 89 2.52 8.58 -0.19
CA SER A 89 1.55 8.01 0.75
C SER A 89 2.15 6.87 1.59
N ALA A 90 2.90 5.95 0.96
CA ALA A 90 3.59 4.88 1.68
C ALA A 90 4.61 5.44 2.68
N VAL A 91 5.42 6.43 2.28
CA VAL A 91 6.42 7.07 3.14
C VAL A 91 5.76 7.80 4.30
N LYS A 92 4.67 8.54 4.06
CA LYS A 92 3.94 9.25 5.12
C LYS A 92 3.49 8.29 6.22
N LYS A 93 2.93 7.14 5.84
CA LYS A 93 2.54 6.08 6.79
C LYS A 93 3.74 5.47 7.51
N ALA A 94 4.86 5.24 6.80
CA ALA A 94 6.06 4.65 7.39
C ALA A 94 6.78 5.61 8.37
N LYS A 95 6.77 6.91 8.10
CA LYS A 95 7.31 7.93 9.01
C LYS A 95 6.58 7.99 10.36
N GLU A 96 5.29 7.64 10.40
CA GLU A 96 4.54 7.51 11.67
C GLU A 96 5.12 6.42 12.58
N HIS A 97 5.84 5.44 11.99
CA HIS A 97 6.56 4.38 12.68
C HIS A 97 8.04 4.70 12.95
N GLY A 98 8.50 5.92 12.63
CA GLY A 98 9.84 6.40 12.93
C GLY A 98 10.91 6.12 11.87
N LEU A 99 10.54 5.63 10.68
CA LEU A 99 11.47 5.27 9.61
C LEU A 99 12.29 6.48 9.11
N ARG A 100 13.62 6.31 9.01
CA ARG A 100 14.57 7.34 8.53
C ARG A 100 15.44 6.84 7.39
N ASN A 101 16.02 5.65 7.52
CA ASN A 101 16.93 5.05 6.55
C ASN A 101 16.23 3.92 5.80
N VAL A 102 16.45 3.83 4.48
CA VAL A 102 15.87 2.76 3.66
C VAL A 102 16.87 2.23 2.65
N GLN A 103 16.81 0.91 2.44
CA GLN A 103 17.35 0.25 1.27
C GLN A 103 16.23 0.11 0.25
N VAL A 104 16.49 0.37 -1.02
CA VAL A 104 15.46 0.34 -2.07
C VAL A 104 15.71 -0.82 -3.01
N PHE A 105 14.72 -1.70 -3.13
CA PHE A 105 14.68 -2.80 -4.08
C PHE A 105 13.64 -2.49 -5.15
N VAL A 106 14.10 -2.33 -6.39
CA VAL A 106 13.26 -2.00 -7.52
C VAL A 106 13.05 -3.23 -8.39
N LYS A 107 11.81 -3.45 -8.84
CA LYS A 107 11.43 -4.58 -9.68
C LYS A 107 10.44 -4.13 -10.76
N GLY A 108 10.72 -4.55 -11.99
CA GLY A 108 9.80 -4.42 -13.11
C GLY A 108 10.09 -3.23 -14.05
N PRO A 109 9.52 -3.26 -15.27
CA PRO A 109 9.83 -2.34 -16.36
C PRO A 109 8.89 -1.12 -16.45
N GLY A 110 8.02 -0.89 -15.48
CA GLY A 110 6.99 0.18 -15.54
C GLY A 110 7.58 1.59 -15.53
N ALA A 111 6.87 2.54 -16.13
CA ALA A 111 7.26 3.96 -16.20
C ALA A 111 7.31 4.65 -14.81
N GLY A 112 6.62 4.10 -13.81
CA GLY A 112 6.62 4.62 -12.43
C GLY A 112 7.88 4.31 -11.61
N ARG A 113 8.82 3.51 -12.14
CA ARG A 113 10.03 3.04 -11.45
C ARG A 113 10.89 4.19 -10.90
N GLU A 114 11.32 5.08 -11.79
CA GLU A 114 12.18 6.20 -11.42
C GLU A 114 11.44 7.26 -10.59
N SER A 115 10.18 7.54 -10.94
CA SER A 115 9.37 8.52 -10.23
C SER A 115 9.13 8.12 -8.78
N ALA A 116 8.82 6.84 -8.52
CA ALA A 116 8.68 6.33 -7.17
C ALA A 116 10.01 6.45 -6.39
N LEU A 117 11.15 6.12 -6.99
CA LEU A 117 12.47 6.25 -6.36
C LEU A 117 12.77 7.68 -5.95
N ARG A 118 12.59 8.64 -6.89
CA ARG A 118 12.79 10.08 -6.61
C ARG A 118 11.86 10.57 -5.49
N SER A 119 10.63 10.10 -5.46
CA SER A 119 9.66 10.49 -4.42
C SER A 119 10.04 10.00 -3.03
N LEU A 120 10.66 8.81 -2.90
CA LEU A 120 11.19 8.35 -1.62
C LEU A 120 12.25 9.31 -1.07
N GLN A 121 13.14 9.82 -1.94
CA GLN A 121 14.19 10.78 -1.58
C GLN A 121 13.59 12.14 -1.25
N LEU A 122 12.69 12.66 -2.09
CA LEU A 122 12.02 13.95 -1.87
C LEU A 122 11.18 13.94 -0.60
N ALA A 123 10.58 12.82 -0.26
CA ALA A 123 9.87 12.63 1.00
C ALA A 123 10.80 12.63 2.23
N GLY A 124 12.12 12.78 2.06
CA GLY A 124 13.10 12.94 3.13
C GLY A 124 13.50 11.63 3.82
N LEU A 125 13.43 10.49 3.13
CA LEU A 125 14.07 9.25 3.55
C LEU A 125 15.54 9.24 3.07
N LYS A 126 16.46 8.81 3.92
CA LYS A 126 17.86 8.60 3.55
C LYS A 126 17.99 7.22 2.87
N ILE A 127 18.33 7.22 1.60
CA ILE A 127 18.55 6.00 0.82
C ILE A 127 20.00 5.56 1.00
N SER A 128 20.20 4.36 1.53
CA SER A 128 21.55 3.77 1.75
C SER A 128 21.99 2.87 0.59
N LEU A 129 21.05 2.17 -0.04
CA LEU A 129 21.34 1.24 -1.13
C LEU A 129 20.16 1.22 -2.12
N ILE A 130 20.48 1.15 -3.41
CA ILE A 130 19.51 0.93 -4.47
C ILE A 130 19.93 -0.35 -5.22
N ARG A 131 19.04 -1.33 -5.30
CA ARG A 131 19.27 -2.58 -6.02
C ARG A 131 18.12 -2.89 -6.96
N ASP A 132 18.44 -3.28 -8.18
CA ASP A 132 17.50 -3.87 -9.11
C ASP A 132 17.39 -5.37 -8.86
N VAL A 133 16.18 -5.84 -8.61
CA VAL A 133 15.85 -7.26 -8.37
C VAL A 133 14.85 -7.79 -9.41
N THR A 134 14.81 -7.18 -10.59
CA THR A 134 13.95 -7.65 -11.68
C THR A 134 14.36 -9.07 -12.08
N PRO A 135 13.46 -10.06 -11.98
CA PRO A 135 13.79 -11.43 -12.32
C PRO A 135 14.00 -11.58 -13.84
N VAL A 136 15.12 -12.17 -14.23
CA VAL A 136 15.42 -12.56 -15.61
C VAL A 136 15.44 -14.07 -15.67
N PRO A 137 14.54 -14.72 -16.43
CA PRO A 137 14.52 -16.18 -16.54
C PRO A 137 15.72 -16.70 -17.33
N HIS A 138 16.33 -17.78 -16.85
CA HIS A 138 17.35 -18.55 -17.57
C HIS A 138 16.64 -19.63 -18.41
N ASN A 139 16.07 -19.28 -19.57
CA ASN A 139 15.25 -20.17 -20.39
C ASN A 139 14.07 -20.82 -19.63
N GLY A 140 13.40 -20.08 -18.77
CA GLY A 140 12.27 -20.56 -17.97
C GLY A 140 11.06 -21.04 -18.79
N CYS A 141 9.88 -21.08 -18.17
CA CYS A 141 8.65 -21.48 -18.82
C CYS A 141 8.26 -20.60 -20.00
N ARG A 142 7.61 -21.18 -21.01
CA ARG A 142 7.08 -20.45 -22.17
C ARG A 142 6.11 -19.36 -21.70
N PRO A 143 6.29 -18.08 -22.13
CA PRO A 143 5.37 -17.02 -21.76
C PRO A 143 3.97 -17.25 -22.36
N PRO A 144 2.92 -16.64 -21.76
CA PRO A 144 1.56 -16.75 -22.30
C PRO A 144 1.47 -16.11 -23.68
N LYS A 145 0.45 -16.52 -24.43
CA LYS A 145 0.16 -15.97 -25.76
C LYS A 145 -0.04 -14.44 -25.69
N ARG A 146 0.49 -13.72 -26.67
CA ARG A 146 0.25 -12.27 -26.82
C ARG A 146 -1.24 -11.96 -26.91
N ARG A 147 -1.68 -10.91 -26.21
CA ARG A 147 -3.04 -10.40 -26.37
C ARG A 147 -3.24 -9.94 -27.82
N ARG A 148 -4.36 -10.32 -28.39
CA ARG A 148 -4.84 -9.70 -29.65
C ARG A 148 -5.39 -8.30 -29.33
N VAL A 149 -4.92 -7.30 -30.03
CA VAL A 149 -5.38 -5.90 -29.94
C VAL A 149 -6.23 -5.65 -31.17
#